data_a6a11250c05fe29539281ed505daed38
#
_entry.id   a6a11250c05fe29539281ed505daed38
#
_cell.length_a   1.000
_cell.length_b   1.000
_cell.length_c   1.000
_cell.angle_alpha   90.00
_cell.angle_beta   90.00
_cell.angle_gamma   90.00
#
_symmetry.space_group_name_H-M   'P 1'
#
loop_
_entity.id
_entity.type
_entity.pdbx_description
1 polymer ?
#
loop_
_entity_poly.entity_id
_entity_poly.type
_entity_poly.pdbx_seq_one_letter_code
_entity_poly.pdbx_strand_id
1 'polypeptide(L)'
;MDANTQNISEATIALIDSLKSTTSYFGLANSGGEYKIITEMFLYKYFNDKFGYEAKRDKIYGERLSKADKWDAEYDKFTEEEVEDLFSYLPASVPLLKPEHTLAHLYNTSGAGDFSTRLDATLIDIANLNADTFSVVTSGKSRVNIFSALTQFVTDPQKRDDFARSLMSSVASFNFESVFVEKYDFFSRIFEYLIKDYNNAGGGKYAEYYTPRAIAQVMARLLVGDEANLRGVTCYDPSAGTGTLLMALAHQIGEDRCTIFSQDISEKSSEMLRLNLILNNLSGSLPNVVQGNTLTEPYHKEENGSLRKFDFVVSNPPFNLDFSDFRDTLASDTVRFWAGVPSVPAKKKDSMSIYLCFIQHLINSLKTNGKGAIVIPTGFITAKSGVERKVLTKIVDNRWVYGCISMPSNVFANTGTNVSVLFFDKAASAEKVILIDASKLGEEYKEGKNKKRRLLKDDIDLIVNTFKNKEAIEDFSVAVSYDEIKEKGYSLSAGQYFDIKIDYVDITEEEFNNRMANYKAELSRQFAESHRLEEEIMKQLDALHFNVNVGNNE
;
A
#
# COMPACT_ATOMS: atom_id res chain seq x y z
N MET A 1 -7.63 -13.53 17.91
CA MET A 1 -8.23 -12.23 18.32
C MET A 1 -8.97 -12.48 19.60
N ASP A 2 -8.85 -11.59 20.57
CA ASP A 2 -9.80 -11.64 21.65
C ASP A 2 -11.18 -11.11 21.19
N ALA A 3 -12.22 -11.50 21.90
CA ALA A 3 -13.60 -11.14 21.53
C ALA A 3 -13.86 -9.61 21.54
N ASN A 4 -13.07 -8.85 22.28
CA ASN A 4 -13.20 -7.40 22.42
C ASN A 4 -12.71 -6.70 21.12
N THR A 5 -11.56 -7.10 20.62
CA THR A 5 -10.98 -6.57 19.35
C THR A 5 -11.89 -6.88 18.14
N GLN A 6 -12.56 -8.03 18.14
CA GLN A 6 -13.51 -8.39 17.08
C GLN A 6 -14.76 -7.50 17.13
N ASN A 7 -15.34 -7.28 18.30
CA ASN A 7 -16.52 -6.42 18.50
C ASN A 7 -16.24 -4.96 18.07
N ILE A 8 -15.07 -4.44 18.42
CA ILE A 8 -14.67 -3.07 18.05
C ILE A 8 -14.50 -2.95 16.53
N SER A 9 -13.88 -3.95 15.89
CA SER A 9 -13.72 -3.98 14.44
C SER A 9 -15.07 -3.99 13.70
N GLU A 10 -16.00 -4.83 14.16
CA GLU A 10 -17.35 -4.91 13.58
C GLU A 10 -18.14 -3.59 13.76
N ALA A 11 -18.04 -2.97 14.94
CA ALA A 11 -18.67 -1.68 15.21
C ALA A 11 -18.11 -0.55 14.33
N THR A 12 -16.80 -0.56 14.07
CA THR A 12 -16.17 0.45 13.19
C THR A 12 -16.55 0.24 11.73
N ILE A 13 -16.65 -1.00 11.28
CA ILE A 13 -17.17 -1.32 9.94
C ILE A 13 -18.62 -0.84 9.83
N ALA A 14 -19.44 -1.07 10.83
CA ALA A 14 -20.83 -0.58 10.86
C ALA A 14 -20.93 0.95 10.77
N LEU A 15 -20.00 1.68 11.39
CA LEU A 15 -19.91 3.15 11.23
C LEU A 15 -19.64 3.54 9.78
N ILE A 16 -18.69 2.90 9.13
CA ILE A 16 -18.36 3.16 7.73
C ILE A 16 -19.55 2.85 6.82
N ASP A 17 -20.22 1.72 7.05
CA ASP A 17 -21.39 1.31 6.27
C ASP A 17 -22.59 2.25 6.48
N SER A 18 -22.75 2.80 7.68
CA SER A 18 -23.75 3.85 7.97
C SER A 18 -23.48 5.13 7.18
N LEU A 19 -22.21 5.59 7.14
CA LEU A 19 -21.81 6.74 6.33
C LEU A 19 -22.04 6.50 4.84
N LYS A 20 -21.74 5.30 4.32
CA LYS A 20 -22.01 4.90 2.94
C LYS A 20 -23.50 4.89 2.61
N SER A 21 -24.30 4.35 3.52
CA SER A 21 -25.74 4.34 3.34
C SER A 21 -26.28 5.76 3.25
N THR A 22 -25.75 6.67 4.07
CA THR A 22 -26.12 8.09 4.03
C THR A 22 -25.71 8.72 2.71
N THR A 23 -24.46 8.57 2.26
CA THR A 23 -24.02 9.14 0.97
C THR A 23 -24.79 8.58 -0.21
N SER A 24 -25.09 7.28 -0.20
CA SER A 24 -25.90 6.62 -1.23
C SER A 24 -27.32 7.14 -1.28
N TYR A 25 -27.96 7.37 -0.13
CA TYR A 25 -29.30 7.92 -0.05
C TYR A 25 -29.39 9.32 -0.69
N PHE A 26 -28.35 10.14 -0.55
CA PHE A 26 -28.28 11.47 -1.16
C PHE A 26 -27.68 11.48 -2.59
N GLY A 27 -27.54 10.31 -3.22
CA GLY A 27 -27.15 10.18 -4.62
C GLY A 27 -25.65 10.34 -4.89
N LEU A 28 -24.82 10.19 -3.86
CA LEU A 28 -23.36 10.34 -3.95
C LEU A 28 -22.61 9.00 -4.11
N ALA A 29 -23.32 7.88 -4.19
CA ALA A 29 -22.73 6.55 -4.32
C ALA A 29 -21.76 6.47 -5.50
N ASN A 30 -20.59 5.88 -5.27
CA ASN A 30 -19.51 5.69 -6.25
C ASN A 30 -18.95 7.00 -6.87
N SER A 31 -19.25 8.16 -6.26
CA SER A 31 -18.67 9.44 -6.67
C SER A 31 -17.33 9.69 -5.97
N GLY A 32 -16.49 10.56 -6.56
CA GLY A 32 -15.26 11.01 -5.90
C GLY A 32 -15.52 11.71 -4.57
N GLY A 33 -16.70 12.33 -4.40
CA GLY A 33 -17.12 12.97 -3.15
C GLY A 33 -17.52 12.00 -2.05
N GLU A 34 -18.09 10.84 -2.39
CA GLU A 34 -18.49 9.83 -1.39
C GLU A 34 -17.33 9.44 -0.48
N TYR A 35 -16.22 9.07 -1.10
CA TYR A 35 -15.02 8.67 -0.38
C TYR A 35 -14.52 9.76 0.56
N LYS A 36 -14.46 11.00 0.07
CA LYS A 36 -14.00 12.15 0.85
C LYS A 36 -14.91 12.41 2.06
N ILE A 37 -16.22 12.34 1.87
CA ILE A 37 -17.20 12.49 2.95
C ILE A 37 -17.00 11.42 4.02
N ILE A 38 -16.88 10.14 3.61
CA ILE A 38 -16.70 9.02 4.55
C ILE A 38 -15.42 9.18 5.36
N THR A 39 -14.29 9.47 4.69
CA THR A 39 -13.00 9.59 5.37
C THR A 39 -12.92 10.80 6.28
N GLU A 40 -13.43 11.96 5.86
CA GLU A 40 -13.38 13.17 6.69
C GLU A 40 -14.34 13.09 7.88
N MET A 41 -15.56 12.52 7.72
CA MET A 41 -16.49 12.31 8.84
C MET A 41 -15.95 11.27 9.84
N PHE A 42 -15.35 10.18 9.34
CA PHE A 42 -14.65 9.21 10.17
C PHE A 42 -13.51 9.85 10.97
N LEU A 43 -12.72 10.68 10.29
CA LEU A 43 -11.60 11.38 10.92
C LEU A 43 -12.07 12.44 11.92
N TYR A 44 -13.15 13.16 11.62
CA TYR A 44 -13.73 14.10 12.59
C TYR A 44 -14.21 13.40 13.86
N LYS A 45 -14.87 12.25 13.72
CA LYS A 45 -15.22 11.41 14.87
C LYS A 45 -13.98 10.96 15.66
N TYR A 46 -12.96 10.51 14.96
CA TYR A 46 -11.69 10.14 15.59
C TYR A 46 -11.05 11.32 16.33
N PHE A 47 -11.02 12.50 15.74
CA PHE A 47 -10.50 13.71 16.37
C PHE A 47 -11.26 14.06 17.66
N ASN A 48 -12.58 14.05 17.59
CA ASN A 48 -13.43 14.32 18.76
C ASN A 48 -13.12 13.37 19.90
N ASP A 49 -13.09 12.08 19.62
CA ASP A 49 -12.90 11.07 20.68
C ASP A 49 -11.45 11.05 21.19
N LYS A 50 -10.46 11.28 20.30
CA LYS A 50 -9.06 11.36 20.71
C LYS A 50 -8.80 12.57 21.59
N PHE A 51 -9.34 13.74 21.23
CA PHE A 51 -9.26 14.92 22.06
C PHE A 51 -9.86 14.68 23.44
N GLY A 52 -11.10 14.18 23.51
CA GLY A 52 -11.77 13.87 24.79
C GLY A 52 -11.02 12.84 25.62
N TYR A 53 -10.45 11.82 24.98
CA TYR A 53 -9.65 10.80 25.67
C TYR A 53 -8.38 11.38 26.31
N GLU A 54 -7.65 12.27 25.61
CA GLU A 54 -6.44 12.89 26.14
C GLU A 54 -6.78 14.03 27.13
N ALA A 55 -7.79 14.84 26.87
CA ALA A 55 -8.24 15.88 27.78
C ALA A 55 -8.65 15.34 29.14
N LYS A 56 -9.32 14.18 29.20
CA LYS A 56 -9.66 13.49 30.46
C LYS A 56 -8.44 12.97 31.22
N ARG A 57 -7.27 12.92 30.60
CA ARG A 57 -6.00 12.48 31.19
C ARG A 57 -5.06 13.62 31.51
N ASP A 58 -5.42 14.84 31.16
CA ASP A 58 -4.67 16.03 31.50
C ASP A 58 -4.54 16.17 33.02
N LYS A 59 -3.41 16.71 33.48
CA LYS A 59 -3.10 16.79 34.91
C LYS A 59 -3.89 17.85 35.65
N ILE A 60 -4.37 18.87 34.95
CA ILE A 60 -5.07 20.02 35.53
C ILE A 60 -6.58 19.87 35.36
N TYR A 61 -7.03 19.64 34.14
CA TYR A 61 -8.45 19.62 33.79
C TYR A 61 -9.05 18.20 33.73
N GLY A 62 -8.23 17.17 33.69
CA GLY A 62 -8.67 15.80 33.46
C GLY A 62 -9.57 15.25 34.56
N GLU A 63 -9.35 15.63 35.84
CA GLU A 63 -10.24 15.22 36.95
C GLU A 63 -11.64 15.81 36.78
N ARG A 64 -11.75 17.08 36.37
CA ARG A 64 -13.02 17.75 36.11
C ARG A 64 -13.78 17.10 34.96
N LEU A 65 -13.11 16.82 33.85
CA LEU A 65 -13.70 16.21 32.68
C LEU A 65 -14.06 14.73 32.87
N SER A 66 -13.23 13.96 33.56
CA SER A 66 -13.45 12.51 33.77
C SER A 66 -14.54 12.20 34.79
N LYS A 67 -14.82 13.10 35.76
CA LYS A 67 -15.90 12.97 36.74
C LYS A 67 -17.26 13.44 36.24
N ALA A 68 -17.30 14.15 35.10
CA ALA A 68 -18.56 14.60 34.52
C ALA A 68 -19.30 13.41 33.87
N ASP A 69 -20.63 13.42 33.93
CA ASP A 69 -21.49 12.43 33.22
C ASP A 69 -21.18 12.40 31.71
N LYS A 70 -20.94 13.59 31.15
CA LYS A 70 -20.51 13.79 29.76
C LYS A 70 -19.40 14.81 29.74
N TRP A 71 -18.21 14.40 29.31
CA TRP A 71 -17.01 15.25 29.27
C TRP A 71 -17.19 16.47 28.37
N ASP A 72 -17.84 16.29 27.23
CA ASP A 72 -18.12 17.31 26.22
C ASP A 72 -19.05 18.41 26.75
N ALA A 73 -20.12 18.05 27.49
CA ALA A 73 -20.99 19.01 28.13
C ALA A 73 -20.32 19.79 29.28
N GLU A 74 -19.30 19.20 29.91
CA GLU A 74 -18.47 19.93 30.90
C GLU A 74 -17.46 20.83 30.20
N TYR A 75 -16.89 20.36 29.08
CA TYR A 75 -15.97 21.15 28.25
C TYR A 75 -16.64 22.38 27.64
N ASP A 76 -17.90 22.31 27.25
CA ASP A 76 -18.70 23.45 26.78
C ASP A 76 -18.78 24.62 27.78
N LYS A 77 -18.44 24.39 29.05
CA LYS A 77 -18.43 25.42 30.11
C LYS A 77 -17.05 26.07 30.31
N PHE A 78 -16.02 25.63 29.61
CA PHE A 78 -14.68 26.19 29.73
C PHE A 78 -14.65 27.60 29.19
N THR A 79 -13.91 28.46 29.87
CA THR A 79 -13.56 29.79 29.37
C THR A 79 -12.52 29.69 28.26
N GLU A 80 -12.36 30.74 27.45
CA GLU A 80 -11.31 30.80 26.43
C GLU A 80 -9.90 30.57 27.04
N GLU A 81 -9.64 31.12 28.22
CA GLU A 81 -8.37 30.94 28.93
C GLU A 81 -8.15 29.47 29.33
N GLU A 82 -9.18 28.79 29.86
CA GLU A 82 -9.12 27.36 30.22
C GLU A 82 -8.89 26.48 28.99
N VAL A 83 -9.46 26.86 27.82
CA VAL A 83 -9.27 26.14 26.55
C VAL A 83 -7.85 26.30 26.04
N GLU A 84 -7.31 27.52 26.01
CA GLU A 84 -5.91 27.78 25.58
C GLU A 84 -4.91 27.10 26.51
N ASP A 85 -5.18 27.11 27.81
CA ASP A 85 -4.34 26.46 28.81
C ASP A 85 -4.35 24.93 28.61
N LEU A 86 -5.51 24.31 28.43
CA LEU A 86 -5.62 22.88 28.11
C LEU A 86 -4.86 22.53 26.81
N PHE A 87 -4.97 23.35 25.76
CA PHE A 87 -4.24 23.12 24.51
C PHE A 87 -2.72 23.09 24.71
N SER A 88 -2.21 23.93 25.61
CA SER A 88 -0.78 24.00 25.91
C SER A 88 -0.22 22.75 26.59
N TYR A 89 -1.07 21.99 27.30
CA TYR A 89 -0.68 20.76 28.00
C TYR A 89 -0.85 19.49 27.16
N LEU A 90 -1.68 19.53 26.11
CA LEU A 90 -1.90 18.37 25.26
C LEU A 90 -0.67 18.04 24.41
N PRO A 91 -0.35 16.75 24.19
CA PRO A 91 0.69 16.37 23.24
C PRO A 91 0.44 16.94 21.85
N ALA A 92 1.48 17.36 21.15
CA ALA A 92 1.36 17.94 19.79
C ALA A 92 0.72 16.99 18.76
N SER A 93 0.66 15.70 19.05
CA SER A 93 -0.01 14.68 18.21
C SER A 93 -1.53 14.61 18.42
N VAL A 94 -2.06 15.33 19.42
CA VAL A 94 -3.50 15.35 19.72
C VAL A 94 -4.15 16.46 18.91
N PRO A 95 -5.25 16.16 18.18
CA PRO A 95 -5.98 17.19 17.48
C PRO A 95 -6.64 18.16 18.48
N LEU A 96 -6.56 19.45 18.23
CA LEU A 96 -7.16 20.48 19.06
C LEU A 96 -8.60 20.76 18.61
N LEU A 97 -9.52 20.80 19.56
CA LEU A 97 -10.93 21.12 19.32
C LEU A 97 -11.39 22.16 20.34
N LYS A 98 -12.01 23.26 19.87
CA LYS A 98 -12.73 24.17 20.76
C LYS A 98 -14.06 23.54 21.22
N PRO A 99 -14.71 24.05 22.29
CA PRO A 99 -16.00 23.55 22.74
C PRO A 99 -17.02 23.41 21.63
N GLU A 100 -17.21 24.45 20.81
CA GLU A 100 -18.13 24.48 19.67
C GLU A 100 -17.79 23.51 18.55
N HIS A 101 -16.59 22.94 18.54
CA HIS A 101 -16.15 21.93 17.56
C HIS A 101 -16.53 20.50 17.95
N THR A 102 -16.99 20.29 19.19
CA THR A 102 -17.34 18.93 19.63
C THR A 102 -18.56 18.39 18.90
N LEU A 103 -18.57 17.07 18.67
CA LEU A 103 -19.72 16.42 18.03
C LEU A 103 -21.01 16.60 18.83
N ALA A 104 -20.92 16.60 20.17
CA ALA A 104 -22.08 16.80 21.03
C ALA A 104 -22.65 18.22 20.90
N HIS A 105 -21.78 19.23 20.87
CA HIS A 105 -22.22 20.62 20.68
C HIS A 105 -22.98 20.78 19.35
N LEU A 106 -22.38 20.30 18.24
CA LEU A 106 -23.03 20.34 16.93
C LEU A 106 -24.33 19.55 16.89
N TYR A 107 -24.36 18.34 17.47
CA TYR A 107 -25.55 17.51 17.50
C TYR A 107 -26.70 18.19 18.27
N ASN A 108 -26.41 18.73 19.45
CA ASN A 108 -27.40 19.42 20.28
C ASN A 108 -27.97 20.68 19.62
N THR A 109 -27.21 21.34 18.75
CA THR A 109 -27.62 22.54 18.00
C THR A 109 -28.15 22.23 16.59
N SER A 110 -28.23 20.96 16.20
CA SER A 110 -28.60 20.53 14.83
C SER A 110 -30.04 20.89 14.42
N GLY A 111 -30.92 21.17 15.36
CA GLY A 111 -32.31 21.57 15.09
C GLY A 111 -32.50 22.98 14.50
N ALA A 112 -31.50 23.86 14.60
CA ALA A 112 -31.55 25.17 13.97
C ALA A 112 -31.41 25.07 12.44
N GLY A 113 -31.95 26.04 11.69
CA GLY A 113 -31.70 26.18 10.25
C GLY A 113 -30.20 26.40 9.97
N ASP A 114 -29.77 26.31 8.73
CA ASP A 114 -28.39 26.48 8.28
C ASP A 114 -27.35 25.44 8.83
N PHE A 115 -27.84 24.30 9.29
CA PHE A 115 -26.95 23.30 9.92
C PHE A 115 -25.82 22.81 9.01
N SER A 116 -26.06 22.67 7.72
CA SER A 116 -25.06 22.33 6.72
C SER A 116 -23.93 23.36 6.65
N THR A 117 -24.26 24.63 6.67
CA THR A 117 -23.28 25.72 6.67
C THR A 117 -22.42 25.71 7.95
N ARG A 118 -23.04 25.43 9.09
CA ARG A 118 -22.31 25.34 10.37
C ARG A 118 -21.40 24.13 10.43
N LEU A 119 -21.86 22.96 9.97
CA LEU A 119 -20.99 21.77 9.90
C LEU A 119 -19.77 22.04 9.02
N ASP A 120 -19.98 22.59 7.80
CA ASP A 120 -18.89 22.91 6.90
C ASP A 120 -17.92 23.94 7.49
N ALA A 121 -18.44 24.98 8.15
CA ALA A 121 -17.62 25.99 8.82
C ALA A 121 -16.81 25.39 9.99
N THR A 122 -17.41 24.53 10.80
CA THR A 122 -16.72 23.82 11.89
C THR A 122 -15.60 22.94 11.36
N LEU A 123 -15.82 22.18 10.31
CA LEU A 123 -14.77 21.33 9.70
C LEU A 123 -13.59 22.18 9.21
N ILE A 124 -13.87 23.32 8.56
CA ILE A 124 -12.84 24.25 8.10
C ILE A 124 -12.09 24.88 9.28
N ASP A 125 -12.78 25.28 10.35
CA ASP A 125 -12.16 25.90 11.52
C ASP A 125 -11.26 24.89 12.27
N ILE A 126 -11.72 23.64 12.43
CA ILE A 126 -10.88 22.55 12.96
C ILE A 126 -9.63 22.37 12.09
N ALA A 127 -9.77 22.37 10.76
CA ALA A 127 -8.64 22.22 9.86
C ALA A 127 -7.63 23.36 10.01
N ASN A 128 -8.11 24.60 10.14
CA ASN A 128 -7.25 25.77 10.32
C ASN A 128 -6.55 25.77 11.69
N LEU A 129 -7.26 25.44 12.77
CA LEU A 129 -6.72 25.33 14.12
C LEU A 129 -5.58 24.31 14.21
N ASN A 130 -5.67 23.26 13.41
CA ASN A 130 -4.74 22.14 13.41
C ASN A 130 -3.77 22.15 12.22
N ALA A 131 -3.73 23.23 11.42
CA ALA A 131 -3.00 23.25 10.15
C ALA A 131 -1.50 22.97 10.28
N ASP A 132 -0.86 23.38 11.36
CA ASP A 132 0.57 23.16 11.53
C ASP A 132 0.93 21.68 11.77
N THR A 133 0.05 20.92 12.40
CA THR A 133 0.28 19.50 12.68
C THR A 133 -0.35 18.57 11.63
N PHE A 134 -1.54 18.90 11.13
CA PHE A 134 -2.36 17.98 10.35
C PHE A 134 -2.55 18.39 8.87
N SER A 135 -1.93 19.46 8.38
CA SER A 135 -1.90 19.75 6.95
C SER A 135 -0.77 19.00 6.23
N VAL A 136 -0.89 18.83 4.93
CA VAL A 136 0.20 18.33 4.09
C VAL A 136 0.59 19.35 3.03
N VAL A 137 1.72 19.07 2.36
CA VAL A 137 2.30 19.98 1.37
C VAL A 137 2.27 19.31 0.00
N THR A 138 1.88 20.04 -1.04
CA THR A 138 2.09 19.62 -2.42
C THR A 138 3.53 19.86 -2.85
N SER A 139 3.98 19.25 -3.94
CA SER A 139 5.30 19.54 -4.54
C SER A 139 5.45 21.03 -4.90
N GLY A 140 4.35 21.72 -5.20
CA GLY A 140 4.27 23.18 -5.39
C GLY A 140 4.28 24.00 -4.10
N LYS A 141 4.51 23.39 -2.93
CA LYS A 141 4.51 24.03 -1.60
C LYS A 141 3.16 24.61 -1.14
N SER A 142 2.06 24.26 -1.78
CA SER A 142 0.72 24.61 -1.30
C SER A 142 0.30 23.68 -0.18
N ARG A 143 -0.32 24.22 0.88
CA ARG A 143 -0.89 23.42 1.97
C ARG A 143 -2.25 22.85 1.56
N VAL A 144 -2.51 21.60 1.90
CA VAL A 144 -3.80 20.94 1.74
C VAL A 144 -4.36 20.66 3.12
N ASN A 145 -5.51 21.24 3.41
CA ASN A 145 -6.20 21.05 4.69
C ASN A 145 -6.75 19.63 4.83
N ILE A 146 -6.92 19.21 6.09
CA ILE A 146 -7.39 17.87 6.43
C ILE A 146 -8.91 17.72 6.31
N PHE A 147 -9.65 18.82 6.42
CA PHE A 147 -11.11 18.89 6.28
C PHE A 147 -11.50 19.92 5.24
N SER A 148 -12.65 19.70 4.65
CA SER A 148 -13.26 20.55 3.63
C SER A 148 -14.76 20.73 3.86
N ALA A 149 -15.42 21.58 3.06
CA ALA A 149 -16.88 21.72 3.07
C ALA A 149 -17.51 20.48 2.43
N LEU A 150 -18.10 19.60 3.24
CA LEU A 150 -18.64 18.31 2.79
C LEU A 150 -20.05 18.38 2.23
N THR A 151 -20.87 19.31 2.74
CA THR A 151 -22.29 19.38 2.34
C THR A 151 -22.47 19.88 0.91
N GLN A 152 -21.47 20.54 0.35
CA GLN A 152 -21.49 21.06 -1.03
C GLN A 152 -21.48 19.96 -2.11
N PHE A 153 -21.09 18.73 -1.77
CA PHE A 153 -21.22 17.59 -2.68
C PHE A 153 -22.68 17.25 -3.00
N VAL A 154 -23.62 17.63 -2.12
CA VAL A 154 -25.06 17.57 -2.40
C VAL A 154 -25.44 18.81 -3.23
N THR A 155 -25.76 18.58 -4.51
CA THR A 155 -26.04 19.67 -5.47
C THR A 155 -27.31 20.45 -5.13
N ASP A 156 -28.33 19.79 -4.56
CA ASP A 156 -29.57 20.41 -4.12
C ASP A 156 -29.40 21.09 -2.75
N PRO A 157 -29.38 22.44 -2.68
CA PRO A 157 -29.18 23.16 -1.42
C PRO A 157 -30.22 22.84 -0.36
N GLN A 158 -31.46 22.51 -0.77
CA GLN A 158 -32.56 22.23 0.16
C GLN A 158 -32.37 20.91 0.92
N LYS A 159 -31.56 20.02 0.39
CA LYS A 159 -31.26 18.72 1.01
C LYS A 159 -29.97 18.72 1.87
N ARG A 160 -29.19 19.79 1.84
CA ARG A 160 -27.91 19.86 2.53
C ARG A 160 -28.02 19.74 4.04
N ASP A 161 -29.04 20.40 4.63
CA ASP A 161 -29.26 20.32 6.08
C ASP A 161 -29.63 18.91 6.53
N ASP A 162 -30.50 18.23 5.78
CA ASP A 162 -30.88 16.84 6.07
C ASP A 162 -29.69 15.89 5.88
N PHE A 163 -28.87 16.14 4.87
CA PHE A 163 -27.63 15.40 4.66
C PHE A 163 -26.67 15.57 5.84
N ALA A 164 -26.41 16.81 6.27
CA ALA A 164 -25.56 17.12 7.42
C ALA A 164 -26.05 16.45 8.71
N ARG A 165 -27.37 16.49 8.99
CA ARG A 165 -27.97 15.80 10.15
C ARG A 165 -27.80 14.28 10.07
N SER A 166 -27.97 13.71 8.88
CA SER A 166 -27.78 12.26 8.67
C SER A 166 -26.33 11.84 8.88
N LEU A 167 -25.35 12.62 8.41
CA LEU A 167 -23.92 12.37 8.69
C LEU A 167 -23.62 12.41 10.19
N MET A 168 -24.11 13.44 10.89
CA MET A 168 -23.93 13.57 12.34
C MET A 168 -24.57 12.41 13.10
N SER A 169 -25.74 11.96 12.71
CA SER A 169 -26.41 10.81 13.32
C SER A 169 -25.62 9.51 13.11
N SER A 170 -24.99 9.35 11.94
CA SER A 170 -24.17 8.18 11.65
C SER A 170 -22.95 8.07 12.57
N VAL A 171 -22.31 9.19 12.92
CA VAL A 171 -21.09 9.19 13.76
C VAL A 171 -21.40 9.24 15.27
N ALA A 172 -22.60 9.69 15.67
CA ALA A 172 -22.93 9.89 17.08
C ALA A 172 -22.99 8.61 17.92
N SER A 173 -23.30 7.47 17.30
CA SER A 173 -23.49 6.19 17.99
C SER A 173 -22.20 5.42 18.28
N PHE A 174 -21.06 5.84 17.73
CA PHE A 174 -19.78 5.16 17.85
C PHE A 174 -18.87 5.87 18.86
N ASN A 175 -17.94 5.11 19.50
CA ASN A 175 -16.92 5.66 20.39
C ASN A 175 -15.58 4.96 20.18
N PHE A 176 -14.54 5.74 19.89
CA PHE A 176 -13.16 5.26 19.68
C PHE A 176 -12.36 5.04 20.95
N GLU A 177 -12.83 5.41 22.14
CA GLU A 177 -12.00 5.38 23.36
C GLU A 177 -11.39 4.00 23.66
N SER A 178 -12.17 2.93 23.46
CA SER A 178 -11.68 1.56 23.63
C SER A 178 -10.57 1.18 22.62
N VAL A 179 -10.49 1.90 21.50
CA VAL A 179 -9.56 1.64 20.40
C VAL A 179 -8.21 2.31 20.64
N PHE A 180 -8.14 3.41 21.40
CA PHE A 180 -6.89 4.14 21.64
C PHE A 180 -5.84 3.36 22.44
N VAL A 181 -6.25 2.26 23.06
CA VAL A 181 -5.37 1.32 23.75
C VAL A 181 -4.86 0.22 22.81
N GLU A 182 -5.53 0.04 21.65
CA GLU A 182 -5.18 -0.98 20.66
C GLU A 182 -3.95 -0.58 19.83
N LYS A 183 -3.25 -1.60 19.36
CA LYS A 183 -2.05 -1.43 18.55
C LYS A 183 -2.38 -1.44 17.06
N TYR A 184 -1.37 -1.12 16.26
CA TYR A 184 -1.30 -1.11 14.79
C TYR A 184 -2.28 -2.04 14.05
N ASP A 185 -2.51 -3.25 14.54
CA ASP A 185 -3.34 -4.26 13.88
C ASP A 185 -4.82 -3.86 13.69
N PHE A 186 -5.37 -3.09 14.61
CA PHE A 186 -6.75 -2.64 14.53
C PHE A 186 -6.95 -1.62 13.40
N PHE A 187 -6.19 -0.53 13.42
CA PHE A 187 -6.34 0.55 12.44
C PHE A 187 -5.99 0.10 11.02
N SER A 188 -5.02 -0.79 10.87
CA SER A 188 -4.68 -1.36 9.56
C SER A 188 -5.85 -2.11 8.93
N ARG A 189 -6.66 -2.83 9.72
CA ARG A 189 -7.83 -3.56 9.20
C ARG A 189 -8.95 -2.65 8.76
N ILE A 190 -9.23 -1.62 9.55
CA ILE A 190 -10.22 -0.60 9.19
C ILE A 190 -9.81 0.08 7.89
N PHE A 191 -8.55 0.38 7.78
CA PHE A 191 -7.98 0.98 6.58
C PHE A 191 -8.05 0.04 5.36
N GLU A 192 -7.75 -1.25 5.52
CA GLU A 192 -7.93 -2.26 4.48
C GLU A 192 -9.39 -2.37 4.03
N TYR A 193 -10.34 -2.29 4.98
CA TYR A 193 -11.76 -2.31 4.66
C TYR A 193 -12.17 -1.10 3.81
N LEU A 194 -11.75 0.11 4.20
CA LEU A 194 -12.00 1.34 3.45
C LEU A 194 -11.42 1.26 2.02
N ILE A 195 -10.17 0.80 1.88
CA ILE A 195 -9.52 0.67 0.58
C ILE A 195 -10.16 -0.40 -0.29
N LYS A 196 -10.45 -1.57 0.28
CA LYS A 196 -11.00 -2.71 -0.47
C LYS A 196 -12.31 -2.36 -1.13
N ASP A 197 -13.18 -1.73 -0.38
CA ASP A 197 -14.49 -1.35 -0.84
C ASP A 197 -14.42 -0.27 -1.91
N TYR A 198 -13.53 0.67 -1.72
CA TYR A 198 -13.26 1.73 -2.66
C TYR A 198 -12.67 1.24 -3.99
N ASN A 199 -11.78 0.25 -3.97
CA ASN A 199 -11.22 -0.39 -5.15
C ASN A 199 -12.30 -1.13 -5.97
N ASN A 200 -13.26 -1.74 -5.30
CA ASN A 200 -14.39 -2.40 -5.95
C ASN A 200 -15.28 -1.41 -6.71
N ALA A 201 -15.50 -0.23 -6.15
CA ALA A 201 -16.31 0.83 -6.75
C ALA A 201 -15.61 1.57 -7.91
N GLY A 202 -14.28 1.68 -7.88
CA GLY A 202 -13.46 2.44 -8.85
C GLY A 202 -12.99 1.68 -10.09
N GLY A 203 -13.52 0.48 -10.38
CA GLY A 203 -13.16 -0.29 -11.57
C GLY A 203 -11.78 -0.94 -11.53
N GLY A 204 -11.22 -1.17 -10.36
CA GLY A 204 -10.00 -1.97 -10.18
C GLY A 204 -8.68 -1.26 -10.41
N LYS A 205 -8.66 -0.04 -10.93
CA LYS A 205 -7.41 0.70 -11.23
C LYS A 205 -6.57 1.07 -10.00
N TYR A 206 -7.17 1.12 -8.81
CA TYR A 206 -6.49 1.48 -7.57
C TYR A 206 -5.96 0.28 -6.78
N ALA A 207 -6.48 -0.91 -7.02
CA ALA A 207 -5.98 -2.13 -6.40
C ALA A 207 -4.59 -2.56 -6.92
N GLU A 208 -4.13 -2.00 -8.04
CA GLU A 208 -2.79 -2.27 -8.59
C GLU A 208 -1.66 -1.78 -7.67
N TYR A 209 -1.95 -0.80 -6.81
CA TYR A 209 -0.93 -0.14 -5.97
C TYR A 209 -1.02 -0.52 -4.49
N TYR A 210 -1.94 -1.41 -4.12
CA TYR A 210 -2.04 -1.86 -2.73
C TYR A 210 -1.04 -2.97 -2.42
N THR A 211 -0.18 -2.74 -1.44
CA THR A 211 0.76 -3.76 -0.97
C THR A 211 0.09 -4.65 0.07
N PRO A 212 0.02 -5.98 -0.13
CA PRO A 212 -0.51 -6.90 0.86
C PRO A 212 0.24 -6.79 2.18
N ARG A 213 -0.51 -6.75 3.28
CA ARG A 213 0.04 -6.59 4.63
C ARG A 213 1.12 -7.63 4.98
N ALA A 214 0.91 -8.88 4.58
CA ALA A 214 1.89 -9.94 4.81
C ALA A 214 3.25 -9.63 4.17
N ILE A 215 3.25 -9.08 2.94
CA ILE A 215 4.47 -8.65 2.25
C ILE A 215 5.12 -7.48 2.99
N ALA A 216 4.33 -6.50 3.41
CA ALA A 216 4.83 -5.36 4.17
C ALA A 216 5.46 -5.79 5.52
N GLN A 217 4.86 -6.75 6.21
CA GLN A 217 5.41 -7.32 7.44
C GLN A 217 6.73 -8.06 7.20
N VAL A 218 6.83 -8.88 6.15
CA VAL A 218 8.08 -9.54 5.78
C VAL A 218 9.16 -8.50 5.51
N MET A 219 8.87 -7.49 4.67
CA MET A 219 9.85 -6.44 4.34
C MET A 219 10.30 -5.69 5.59
N ALA A 220 9.40 -5.25 6.45
CA ALA A 220 9.72 -4.51 7.68
C ALA A 220 10.55 -5.34 8.66
N ARG A 221 10.14 -6.59 8.94
CA ARG A 221 10.86 -7.48 9.87
C ARG A 221 12.27 -7.81 9.40
N LEU A 222 12.50 -7.89 8.09
CA LEU A 222 13.80 -8.18 7.51
C LEU A 222 14.71 -6.95 7.40
N LEU A 223 14.16 -5.77 7.14
CA LEU A 223 14.93 -4.52 7.09
C LEU A 223 15.39 -4.07 8.47
N VAL A 224 14.46 -4.06 9.44
CA VAL A 224 14.72 -3.61 10.80
C VAL A 224 15.53 -4.65 11.59
N GLY A 225 15.28 -5.94 11.32
CA GLY A 225 15.95 -7.03 12.03
C GLY A 225 15.56 -7.08 13.51
N ASP A 226 16.53 -7.47 14.36
CA ASP A 226 16.36 -7.59 15.81
C ASP A 226 16.94 -6.39 16.58
N GLU A 227 17.20 -5.27 15.88
CA GLU A 227 17.78 -4.06 16.47
C GLU A 227 16.77 -3.36 17.40
N ALA A 228 16.77 -3.73 18.67
CA ALA A 228 15.82 -3.24 19.68
C ALA A 228 15.94 -1.74 20.04
N ASN A 229 17.02 -1.06 19.63
CA ASN A 229 17.37 0.29 20.09
C ASN A 229 17.43 1.35 19.00
N LEU A 230 16.80 1.12 17.85
CA LEU A 230 16.69 2.15 16.81
C LEU A 230 15.93 3.37 17.35
N ARG A 231 16.50 4.58 17.17
CA ARG A 231 15.86 5.85 17.53
C ARG A 231 16.23 6.94 16.53
N GLY A 232 15.26 7.82 16.26
CA GLY A 232 15.46 8.95 15.36
C GLY A 232 15.75 8.55 13.92
N VAL A 233 15.33 7.34 13.52
CA VAL A 233 15.55 6.83 12.15
C VAL A 233 14.52 7.42 11.18
N THR A 234 14.93 7.55 9.94
CA THR A 234 14.10 8.09 8.86
C THR A 234 13.71 6.98 7.88
N CYS A 235 12.40 6.87 7.61
CA CYS A 235 11.83 5.90 6.68
C CYS A 235 11.23 6.63 5.49
N TYR A 236 11.48 6.18 4.28
CA TYR A 236 11.01 6.81 3.05
C TYR A 236 10.40 5.81 2.07
N ASP A 237 9.30 6.21 1.43
CA ASP A 237 8.72 5.52 0.28
C ASP A 237 8.49 6.50 -0.88
N PRO A 238 9.18 6.34 -2.02
CA PRO A 238 9.04 7.20 -3.20
C PRO A 238 7.79 6.93 -4.05
N SER A 239 7.01 5.91 -3.71
CA SER A 239 5.74 5.51 -4.35
C SER A 239 4.77 5.03 -3.28
N ALA A 240 4.56 5.88 -2.28
CA ALA A 240 4.02 5.49 -0.99
C ALA A 240 2.62 4.87 -1.02
N GLY A 241 1.83 5.16 -2.06
CA GLY A 241 0.46 4.72 -2.12
C GLY A 241 -0.29 5.11 -0.84
N THR A 242 -0.92 4.15 -0.23
CA THR A 242 -1.65 4.33 1.04
C THR A 242 -0.78 4.21 2.29
N GLY A 243 0.53 3.98 2.14
CA GLY A 243 1.49 3.94 3.24
C GLY A 243 1.64 2.60 3.96
N THR A 244 1.12 1.51 3.42
CA THR A 244 1.16 0.19 4.08
C THR A 244 2.59 -0.25 4.44
N LEU A 245 3.57 -0.03 3.55
CA LEU A 245 4.98 -0.36 3.81
C LEU A 245 5.57 0.52 4.92
N LEU A 246 5.27 1.81 4.91
CA LEU A 246 5.75 2.77 5.91
C LEU A 246 5.17 2.48 7.30
N MET A 247 3.88 2.11 7.37
CA MET A 247 3.25 1.72 8.64
C MET A 247 3.86 0.43 9.19
N ALA A 248 4.15 -0.54 8.34
CA ALA A 248 4.82 -1.77 8.76
C ALA A 248 6.22 -1.50 9.33
N LEU A 249 6.99 -0.61 8.71
CA LEU A 249 8.29 -0.16 9.23
C LEU A 249 8.14 0.56 10.57
N ALA A 250 7.24 1.54 10.66
CA ALA A 250 7.02 2.31 11.88
C ALA A 250 6.62 1.41 13.05
N HIS A 251 5.73 0.45 12.81
CA HIS A 251 5.34 -0.53 13.82
C HIS A 251 6.50 -1.41 14.28
N GLN A 252 7.36 -1.86 13.34
CA GLN A 252 8.51 -2.70 13.67
C GLN A 252 9.60 -1.94 14.45
N ILE A 253 9.78 -0.64 14.18
CA ILE A 253 10.76 0.23 14.83
C ILE A 253 10.21 0.77 16.16
N GLY A 254 8.94 1.12 16.19
CA GLY A 254 8.24 1.92 17.20
C GLY A 254 7.89 3.30 16.64
N GLU A 255 6.63 3.68 16.72
CA GLU A 255 6.07 4.88 16.11
C GLU A 255 6.72 6.17 16.65
N ASP A 256 7.14 6.16 17.92
CA ASP A 256 7.85 7.25 18.59
C ASP A 256 9.36 7.32 18.27
N ARG A 257 9.89 6.37 17.50
CA ARG A 257 11.33 6.22 17.23
C ARG A 257 11.72 6.50 15.79
N CYS A 258 10.76 6.71 14.92
CA CYS A 258 10.99 6.97 13.50
C CYS A 258 10.25 8.19 12.99
N THR A 259 10.73 8.74 11.89
CA THR A 259 10.07 9.79 11.12
C THR A 259 9.80 9.27 9.72
N ILE A 260 8.55 9.40 9.29
CA ILE A 260 8.09 8.95 7.97
C ILE A 260 8.23 10.09 6.96
N PHE A 261 8.72 9.74 5.78
CA PHE A 261 8.78 10.57 4.59
C PHE A 261 8.12 9.82 3.44
N SER A 262 7.38 10.52 2.60
CA SER A 262 6.69 9.90 1.47
C SER A 262 6.53 10.86 0.31
N GLN A 263 6.46 10.31 -0.88
CA GLN A 263 6.02 11.03 -2.06
C GLN A 263 5.20 10.10 -2.95
N ASP A 264 4.06 10.59 -3.46
CA ASP A 264 3.22 9.86 -4.40
C ASP A 264 2.51 10.84 -5.33
N ILE A 265 2.32 10.44 -6.59
CA ILE A 265 1.64 11.27 -7.59
C ILE A 265 0.13 11.37 -7.35
N SER A 266 -0.46 10.37 -6.71
CA SER A 266 -1.89 10.25 -6.47
C SER A 266 -2.32 11.10 -5.27
N GLU A 267 -3.16 12.10 -5.50
CA GLU A 267 -3.80 12.90 -4.46
C GLU A 267 -4.54 12.01 -3.46
N LYS A 268 -5.31 11.07 -3.97
CA LYS A 268 -6.11 10.13 -3.20
C LYS A 268 -5.27 9.20 -2.33
N SER A 269 -4.16 8.69 -2.86
CA SER A 269 -3.21 7.91 -2.06
C SER A 269 -2.61 8.75 -0.93
N SER A 270 -2.32 10.02 -1.20
CA SER A 270 -1.80 10.95 -0.19
C SER A 270 -2.83 11.24 0.91
N GLU A 271 -4.11 11.38 0.57
CA GLU A 271 -5.19 11.53 1.55
C GLU A 271 -5.31 10.29 2.46
N MET A 272 -5.24 9.10 1.86
CA MET A 272 -5.25 7.83 2.60
C MET A 272 -4.04 7.67 3.50
N LEU A 273 -2.86 8.02 3.02
CA LEU A 273 -1.65 7.97 3.82
C LEU A 273 -1.73 8.92 5.02
N ARG A 274 -2.28 10.12 4.86
CA ARG A 274 -2.51 11.05 5.98
C ARG A 274 -3.38 10.43 7.07
N LEU A 275 -4.53 9.87 6.67
CA LEU A 275 -5.41 9.18 7.59
C LEU A 275 -4.67 8.04 8.31
N ASN A 276 -3.89 7.26 7.57
CA ASN A 276 -3.13 6.14 8.12
C ASN A 276 -2.09 6.60 9.16
N LEU A 277 -1.35 7.70 8.88
CA LEU A 277 -0.39 8.28 9.82
C LEU A 277 -1.08 8.78 11.10
N ILE A 278 -2.22 9.45 10.99
CA ILE A 278 -2.97 9.97 12.12
C ILE A 278 -3.45 8.82 13.01
N LEU A 279 -4.07 7.81 12.42
CA LEU A 279 -4.59 6.66 13.14
C LEU A 279 -3.50 5.84 13.84
N ASN A 280 -2.27 5.88 13.34
CA ASN A 280 -1.11 5.18 13.92
C ASN A 280 -0.20 6.09 14.78
N ASN A 281 -0.68 7.22 15.29
CA ASN A 281 0.07 8.16 16.13
C ASN A 281 1.36 8.72 15.48
N LEU A 282 1.39 8.81 14.16
CA LEU A 282 2.51 9.34 13.35
C LEU A 282 2.20 10.73 12.78
N SER A 283 1.29 11.48 13.38
CA SER A 283 0.88 12.81 12.91
C SER A 283 2.05 13.79 12.79
N GLY A 284 3.10 13.67 13.60
CA GLY A 284 4.34 14.44 13.47
C GLY A 284 5.07 14.24 12.13
N SER A 285 4.74 13.20 11.37
CA SER A 285 5.29 12.93 10.03
C SER A 285 4.45 13.51 8.89
N LEU A 286 3.26 14.05 9.16
CA LEU A 286 2.37 14.62 8.13
C LEU A 286 3.02 15.71 7.26
N PRO A 287 3.85 16.62 7.80
CA PRO A 287 4.55 17.60 6.98
C PRO A 287 5.49 17.00 5.92
N ASN A 288 5.86 15.73 6.08
CA ASN A 288 6.74 15.01 5.15
C ASN A 288 5.98 14.18 4.11
N VAL A 289 4.64 14.26 4.11
CA VAL A 289 3.80 13.63 3.08
C VAL A 289 3.68 14.59 1.91
N VAL A 290 4.16 14.20 0.75
CA VAL A 290 4.21 15.06 -0.43
C VAL A 290 3.46 14.43 -1.59
N GLN A 291 2.52 15.20 -2.16
CA GLN A 291 1.89 14.84 -3.41
C GLN A 291 2.70 15.38 -4.59
N GLY A 292 3.10 14.51 -5.49
CA GLY A 292 3.82 14.89 -6.70
C GLY A 292 4.61 13.75 -7.33
N ASN A 293 5.10 13.97 -8.54
CA ASN A 293 5.86 12.96 -9.27
C ASN A 293 7.31 12.89 -8.75
N THR A 294 7.60 11.83 -8.01
CA THR A 294 8.91 11.57 -7.40
C THR A 294 10.05 11.51 -8.41
N LEU A 295 9.78 11.01 -9.61
CA LEU A 295 10.84 10.81 -10.60
C LEU A 295 11.23 12.12 -11.29
N THR A 296 10.28 12.98 -11.62
CA THR A 296 10.55 14.28 -12.26
C THR A 296 10.86 15.38 -11.26
N GLU A 297 10.18 15.35 -10.11
CA GLU A 297 10.24 16.40 -9.10
C GLU A 297 10.42 15.83 -7.68
N PRO A 298 11.57 15.19 -7.39
CA PRO A 298 11.84 14.70 -6.05
C PRO A 298 11.85 15.86 -5.06
N TYR A 299 10.95 15.82 -4.08
CA TYR A 299 10.75 16.91 -3.12
C TYR A 299 11.76 16.87 -1.98
N HIS A 300 12.03 15.68 -1.44
CA HIS A 300 12.92 15.50 -0.30
C HIS A 300 14.38 15.69 -0.71
N LYS A 301 14.87 16.92 -0.51
CA LYS A 301 16.25 17.34 -0.86
C LYS A 301 16.93 17.96 0.35
N GLU A 302 18.25 17.88 0.34
CA GLU A 302 19.11 18.63 1.23
C GLU A 302 19.24 20.10 0.75
N GLU A 303 19.76 20.98 1.57
CA GLU A 303 19.94 22.40 1.25
C GLU A 303 20.76 22.64 -0.03
N ASN A 304 21.71 21.76 -0.32
CA ASN A 304 22.53 21.81 -1.54
C ASN A 304 21.82 21.29 -2.80
N GLY A 305 20.53 20.94 -2.70
CA GLY A 305 19.72 20.42 -3.79
C GLY A 305 19.89 18.92 -4.09
N SER A 306 20.80 18.21 -3.41
CA SER A 306 20.94 16.77 -3.54
C SER A 306 19.76 16.02 -2.90
N LEU A 307 19.51 14.77 -3.31
CA LEU A 307 18.49 13.94 -2.67
C LEU A 307 18.83 13.72 -1.19
N ARG A 308 17.84 13.93 -0.34
CA ARG A 308 17.90 13.53 1.06
C ARG A 308 18.13 12.03 1.18
N LYS A 309 18.91 11.63 2.20
CA LYS A 309 19.24 10.23 2.46
C LYS A 309 18.49 9.73 3.69
N PHE A 310 18.05 8.47 3.62
CA PHE A 310 17.21 7.84 4.64
C PHE A 310 17.86 6.57 5.18
N ASP A 311 17.49 6.21 6.41
CA ASP A 311 17.96 4.97 7.04
C ASP A 311 17.29 3.75 6.40
N PHE A 312 15.97 3.85 6.17
CA PHE A 312 15.19 2.82 5.49
C PHE A 312 14.44 3.40 4.30
N VAL A 313 14.52 2.72 3.16
CA VAL A 313 13.73 3.06 1.97
C VAL A 313 13.00 1.83 1.49
N VAL A 314 11.68 1.92 1.37
CA VAL A 314 10.82 0.86 0.86
C VAL A 314 10.04 1.35 -0.33
N SER A 315 9.63 0.45 -1.23
CA SER A 315 8.79 0.84 -2.37
C SER A 315 8.06 -0.38 -2.94
N ASN A 316 6.82 -0.17 -3.32
CA ASN A 316 6.09 -1.01 -4.24
C ASN A 316 5.64 -0.15 -5.42
N PRO A 317 6.54 0.12 -6.38
CA PRO A 317 6.27 1.05 -7.47
C PRO A 317 5.38 0.43 -8.55
N PRO A 318 4.74 1.24 -9.41
CA PRO A 318 4.15 0.72 -10.64
C PRO A 318 5.22 0.00 -11.48
N PHE A 319 4.86 -1.17 -12.05
CA PHE A 319 5.82 -1.95 -12.83
C PHE A 319 5.96 -1.38 -14.24
N ASN A 320 4.85 -1.13 -14.88
CA ASN A 320 4.78 -0.59 -16.23
C ASN A 320 3.90 0.66 -16.25
N LEU A 321 4.37 1.68 -16.95
CA LEU A 321 3.65 2.93 -17.13
C LEU A 321 4.17 3.62 -18.39
N ASP A 322 3.31 4.27 -19.17
CA ASP A 322 3.75 5.21 -20.19
C ASP A 322 4.33 6.47 -19.52
N PHE A 323 5.62 6.63 -19.63
CA PHE A 323 6.34 7.83 -19.19
C PHE A 323 7.15 8.47 -20.34
N SER A 324 6.73 8.21 -21.58
CA SER A 324 7.40 8.74 -22.77
C SER A 324 7.53 10.26 -22.75
N ASP A 325 6.57 10.97 -22.19
CA ASP A 325 6.53 12.44 -22.16
C ASP A 325 7.66 13.06 -21.31
N PHE A 326 8.10 12.37 -20.25
CA PHE A 326 9.17 12.86 -19.37
C PHE A 326 10.41 11.96 -19.34
N ARG A 327 10.45 10.97 -20.21
CA ARG A 327 11.57 10.00 -20.29
C ARG A 327 12.92 10.68 -20.48
N ASP A 328 13.01 11.67 -21.34
CA ASP A 328 14.28 12.36 -21.64
C ASP A 328 14.72 13.26 -20.49
N THR A 329 13.80 13.84 -19.74
CA THR A 329 14.10 14.52 -18.48
C THR A 329 14.77 13.58 -17.48
N LEU A 330 14.25 12.35 -17.32
CA LEU A 330 14.87 11.35 -16.46
C LEU A 330 16.26 10.93 -16.99
N ALA A 331 16.38 10.75 -18.30
CA ALA A 331 17.65 10.33 -18.91
C ALA A 331 18.77 11.36 -18.78
N SER A 332 18.44 12.63 -18.59
CA SER A 332 19.41 13.71 -18.33
C SER A 332 20.05 13.64 -16.95
N ASP A 333 19.37 13.03 -15.96
CA ASP A 333 19.90 12.82 -14.59
C ASP A 333 20.70 11.52 -14.52
N THR A 334 21.88 11.52 -15.10
CA THR A 334 22.76 10.34 -15.16
C THR A 334 23.36 9.94 -13.81
N VAL A 335 23.30 10.82 -12.81
CA VAL A 335 23.75 10.52 -11.44
C VAL A 335 22.72 9.65 -10.74
N ARG A 336 21.44 10.00 -10.85
CA ARG A 336 20.35 9.23 -10.25
C ARG A 336 20.03 7.97 -11.07
N PHE A 337 20.00 8.09 -12.41
CA PHE A 337 19.70 6.98 -13.31
C PHE A 337 20.95 6.43 -13.99
N TRP A 338 21.89 5.98 -13.19
CA TRP A 338 23.23 5.54 -13.57
C TRP A 338 23.28 4.30 -14.48
N ALA A 339 22.22 3.49 -14.55
CA ALA A 339 22.11 2.39 -15.51
C ALA A 339 21.36 2.80 -16.79
N GLY A 340 20.90 4.05 -16.84
CA GLY A 340 20.05 4.59 -17.89
C GLY A 340 18.56 4.43 -17.57
N VAL A 341 17.74 4.89 -18.52
CA VAL A 341 16.28 4.91 -18.46
C VAL A 341 15.74 4.05 -19.59
N PRO A 342 14.68 3.24 -19.39
CA PRO A 342 14.06 2.45 -20.45
C PRO A 342 13.76 3.26 -21.71
N SER A 343 13.95 2.65 -22.87
CA SER A 343 13.61 3.27 -24.15
C SER A 343 12.09 3.26 -24.39
N VAL A 344 11.62 4.22 -25.17
CA VAL A 344 10.21 4.25 -25.58
C VAL A 344 9.99 3.19 -26.66
N PRO A 345 9.12 2.19 -26.45
CA PRO A 345 8.83 1.19 -27.46
C PRO A 345 8.00 1.79 -28.59
N ALA A 346 8.19 1.29 -29.81
CA ALA A 346 7.43 1.76 -30.98
C ALA A 346 5.92 1.48 -30.87
N LYS A 347 5.55 0.45 -30.13
CA LYS A 347 4.17 0.06 -29.80
C LYS A 347 4.08 -0.21 -28.31
N LYS A 348 2.90 -0.04 -27.72
CA LYS A 348 2.61 -0.31 -26.29
C LYS A 348 3.50 0.48 -25.34
N LYS A 349 3.44 1.81 -25.41
CA LYS A 349 4.17 2.70 -24.49
C LYS A 349 3.88 2.43 -23.02
N ASP A 350 2.69 1.95 -22.71
CA ASP A 350 2.26 1.52 -21.38
C ASP A 350 3.04 0.33 -20.80
N SER A 351 3.85 -0.35 -21.64
CA SER A 351 4.75 -1.42 -21.19
C SER A 351 6.14 -0.97 -20.77
N MET A 352 6.42 0.34 -20.70
CA MET A 352 7.73 0.85 -20.27
C MET A 352 7.98 0.53 -18.79
N SER A 353 9.09 -0.15 -18.49
CA SER A 353 9.47 -0.66 -17.16
C SER A 353 9.90 0.47 -16.21
N ILE A 354 8.95 1.26 -15.72
CA ILE A 354 9.21 2.43 -14.86
C ILE A 354 9.84 2.04 -13.51
N TYR A 355 9.57 0.81 -13.00
CA TYR A 355 10.15 0.31 -11.76
C TYR A 355 11.69 0.35 -11.74
N LEU A 356 12.34 0.31 -12.90
CA LEU A 356 13.81 0.44 -13.00
C LEU A 356 14.30 1.83 -12.59
N CYS A 357 13.51 2.87 -12.82
CA CYS A 357 13.79 4.21 -12.33
C CYS A 357 13.62 4.26 -10.80
N PHE A 358 12.60 3.57 -10.26
CA PHE A 358 12.39 3.50 -8.81
C PHE A 358 13.48 2.70 -8.09
N ILE A 359 14.00 1.60 -8.65
CA ILE A 359 15.16 0.90 -8.07
C ILE A 359 16.35 1.86 -7.93
N GLN A 360 16.67 2.60 -9.00
CA GLN A 360 17.80 3.51 -9.01
C GLN A 360 17.57 4.70 -8.07
N HIS A 361 16.36 5.25 -8.01
CA HIS A 361 15.99 6.31 -7.08
C HIS A 361 16.10 5.84 -5.62
N LEU A 362 15.58 4.65 -5.30
CA LEU A 362 15.65 4.05 -3.97
C LEU A 362 17.11 3.94 -3.50
N ILE A 363 17.98 3.33 -4.30
CA ILE A 363 19.40 3.16 -3.96
C ILE A 363 20.11 4.51 -3.76
N ASN A 364 19.75 5.51 -4.58
CA ASN A 364 20.28 6.87 -4.41
C ASN A 364 19.71 7.61 -3.19
N SER A 365 18.59 7.17 -2.64
CA SER A 365 17.98 7.76 -1.45
C SER A 365 18.44 7.10 -0.14
N LEU A 366 19.25 6.04 -0.20
CA LEU A 366 19.80 5.39 0.99
C LEU A 366 21.02 6.14 1.55
N LYS A 367 21.09 6.25 2.89
CA LYS A 367 22.32 6.60 3.60
C LYS A 367 23.42 5.57 3.32
N THR A 368 24.65 5.88 3.68
CA THR A 368 25.80 4.98 3.48
C THR A 368 25.60 3.63 4.19
N ASN A 369 24.95 3.62 5.34
CA ASN A 369 24.58 2.44 6.12
C ASN A 369 23.08 2.14 6.03
N GLY A 370 22.36 2.76 5.10
CA GLY A 370 20.92 2.59 4.93
C GLY A 370 20.56 1.26 4.26
N LYS A 371 19.41 0.73 4.60
CA LYS A 371 18.84 -0.49 4.04
C LYS A 371 17.56 -0.20 3.28
N GLY A 372 17.29 -0.97 2.24
CA GLY A 372 16.07 -0.79 1.44
C GLY A 372 15.46 -2.10 0.96
N ALA A 373 14.17 -2.05 0.61
CA ALA A 373 13.51 -3.17 -0.04
C ALA A 373 12.51 -2.67 -1.08
N ILE A 374 12.41 -3.40 -2.19
CA ILE A 374 11.52 -3.05 -3.30
C ILE A 374 10.83 -4.28 -3.86
N VAL A 375 9.55 -4.12 -4.17
CA VAL A 375 8.77 -5.10 -4.91
C VAL A 375 8.98 -4.90 -6.41
N ILE A 376 9.27 -5.97 -7.14
CA ILE A 376 9.58 -5.94 -8.56
C ILE A 376 8.95 -7.12 -9.30
N PRO A 377 8.76 -7.05 -10.63
CA PRO A 377 8.42 -8.22 -11.43
C PRO A 377 9.52 -9.27 -11.35
N THR A 378 9.15 -10.55 -11.17
CA THR A 378 10.13 -11.66 -11.07
C THR A 378 11.02 -11.78 -12.31
N GLY A 379 10.55 -11.35 -13.49
CA GLY A 379 11.38 -11.35 -14.71
C GLY A 379 12.68 -10.55 -14.59
N PHE A 380 12.72 -9.54 -13.73
CA PHE A 380 13.93 -8.74 -13.50
C PHE A 380 15.11 -9.56 -12.91
N ILE A 381 14.83 -10.50 -11.99
CA ILE A 381 15.90 -11.22 -11.27
C ILE A 381 16.72 -12.18 -12.15
N THR A 382 16.29 -12.40 -13.38
CA THR A 382 16.97 -13.21 -14.39
C THR A 382 17.22 -12.44 -15.69
N ALA A 383 17.22 -11.10 -15.65
CA ALA A 383 17.36 -10.24 -16.80
C ALA A 383 18.71 -10.47 -17.54
N LYS A 384 18.63 -10.61 -18.88
CA LYS A 384 19.81 -10.93 -19.74
C LYS A 384 20.31 -9.75 -20.56
N SER A 385 19.51 -8.70 -20.73
CA SER A 385 19.83 -7.58 -21.60
C SER A 385 19.17 -6.28 -21.12
N GLY A 386 19.44 -5.18 -21.81
CA GLY A 386 18.78 -3.91 -21.60
C GLY A 386 19.21 -3.16 -20.32
N VAL A 387 18.36 -2.24 -19.88
CA VAL A 387 18.54 -1.47 -18.64
C VAL A 387 18.41 -2.38 -17.43
N GLU A 388 17.50 -3.35 -17.48
CA GLU A 388 17.32 -4.38 -16.45
C GLU A 388 18.64 -5.05 -16.12
N ARG A 389 19.36 -5.52 -17.14
CA ARG A 389 20.65 -6.19 -16.96
C ARG A 389 21.69 -5.27 -16.36
N LYS A 390 21.75 -4.01 -16.81
CA LYS A 390 22.68 -3.02 -16.27
C LYS A 390 22.43 -2.74 -14.80
N VAL A 391 21.16 -2.60 -14.40
CA VAL A 391 20.79 -2.41 -12.99
C VAL A 391 21.17 -3.64 -12.18
N LEU A 392 20.78 -4.83 -12.63
CA LEU A 392 21.05 -6.10 -11.95
C LEU A 392 22.56 -6.34 -11.77
N THR A 393 23.36 -6.15 -12.81
CA THR A 393 24.82 -6.26 -12.74
C THR A 393 25.39 -5.30 -11.70
N LYS A 394 24.99 -4.02 -11.73
CA LYS A 394 25.54 -3.00 -10.83
C LYS A 394 25.20 -3.23 -9.37
N ILE A 395 23.98 -3.69 -9.03
CA ILE A 395 23.60 -3.98 -7.63
C ILE A 395 24.35 -5.21 -7.08
N VAL A 396 24.67 -6.18 -7.91
CA VAL A 396 25.47 -7.36 -7.54
C VAL A 396 26.94 -7.00 -7.41
N ASP A 397 27.53 -6.29 -8.40
CA ASP A 397 28.96 -5.93 -8.40
C ASP A 397 29.33 -5.01 -7.25
N ASN A 398 28.43 -4.10 -6.85
CA ASN A 398 28.62 -3.25 -5.68
C ASN A 398 28.22 -3.93 -4.36
N ARG A 399 27.78 -5.19 -4.38
CA ARG A 399 27.32 -5.96 -3.22
C ARG A 399 26.18 -5.28 -2.45
N TRP A 400 25.35 -4.47 -3.14
CA TRP A 400 24.23 -3.78 -2.49
C TRP A 400 23.03 -4.69 -2.25
N VAL A 401 22.78 -5.67 -3.12
CA VAL A 401 21.72 -6.66 -2.92
C VAL A 401 22.20 -7.75 -1.96
N TYR A 402 21.47 -7.99 -0.86
CA TYR A 402 21.83 -9.04 0.10
C TYR A 402 20.76 -10.11 0.26
N GLY A 403 19.60 -9.94 -0.39
CA GLY A 403 18.54 -10.94 -0.41
C GLY A 403 17.53 -10.74 -1.52
N CYS A 404 16.92 -11.84 -1.94
CA CYS A 404 15.83 -11.88 -2.91
C CYS A 404 14.82 -12.94 -2.49
N ILE A 405 13.53 -12.59 -2.48
CA ILE A 405 12.43 -13.51 -2.16
C ILE A 405 11.44 -13.51 -3.32
N SER A 406 11.28 -14.63 -4.00
CA SER A 406 10.20 -14.83 -4.98
C SER A 406 8.91 -15.16 -4.25
N MET A 407 7.89 -14.31 -4.43
CA MET A 407 6.61 -14.42 -3.73
C MET A 407 5.63 -15.34 -4.45
N PRO A 408 4.63 -15.87 -3.76
CA PRO A 408 3.58 -16.67 -4.39
C PRO A 408 2.79 -15.87 -5.44
N SER A 409 2.34 -16.56 -6.49
CA SER A 409 1.42 -15.97 -7.46
C SER A 409 0.09 -15.59 -6.78
N ASN A 410 -0.60 -14.57 -7.31
CA ASN A 410 -1.90 -14.10 -6.83
C ASN A 410 -1.94 -13.58 -5.37
N VAL A 411 -0.79 -13.26 -4.78
CA VAL A 411 -0.72 -12.57 -3.48
C VAL A 411 -1.13 -11.10 -3.64
N PHE A 412 -0.77 -10.46 -4.76
CA PHE A 412 -1.21 -9.11 -5.10
C PHE A 412 -2.58 -9.14 -5.78
N ALA A 413 -3.44 -8.20 -5.42
CA ALA A 413 -4.86 -8.25 -5.75
C ALA A 413 -5.18 -8.25 -7.26
N ASN A 414 -4.36 -7.59 -8.09
CA ASN A 414 -4.69 -7.31 -9.49
C ASN A 414 -3.57 -7.61 -10.49
N THR A 415 -2.48 -8.24 -10.09
CA THR A 415 -1.41 -8.57 -11.04
C THR A 415 -1.35 -10.07 -11.24
N GLY A 416 -1.56 -10.54 -12.48
CA GLY A 416 -1.17 -11.90 -12.89
C GLY A 416 0.35 -12.06 -13.01
N THR A 417 1.11 -11.02 -12.68
CA THR A 417 2.58 -11.00 -12.74
C THR A 417 3.15 -11.57 -11.44
N ASN A 418 4.03 -12.54 -11.55
CA ASN A 418 4.81 -13.02 -10.41
C ASN A 418 5.76 -11.91 -9.94
N VAL A 419 5.85 -11.72 -8.64
CA VAL A 419 6.66 -10.68 -8.02
C VAL A 419 7.75 -11.25 -7.14
N SER A 420 8.84 -10.50 -7.03
CA SER A 420 9.93 -10.77 -6.10
C SER A 420 10.21 -9.51 -5.26
N VAL A 421 10.76 -9.69 -4.07
CA VAL A 421 11.22 -8.59 -3.22
C VAL A 421 12.73 -8.63 -3.16
N LEU A 422 13.38 -7.51 -3.52
CA LEU A 422 14.82 -7.31 -3.37
C LEU A 422 15.11 -6.54 -2.11
N PHE A 423 16.17 -6.95 -1.43
CA PHE A 423 16.69 -6.31 -0.22
C PHE A 423 18.08 -5.74 -0.47
N PHE A 424 18.26 -4.47 -0.09
CA PHE A 424 19.50 -3.71 -0.30
C PHE A 424 20.13 -3.31 1.03
N ASP A 425 21.44 -3.45 1.11
CA ASP A 425 22.31 -2.88 2.14
C ASP A 425 23.37 -2.00 1.48
N LYS A 426 23.28 -0.69 1.68
CA LYS A 426 24.21 0.26 1.06
C LYS A 426 25.62 0.18 1.61
N ALA A 427 25.77 -0.32 2.85
CA ALA A 427 27.09 -0.60 3.44
C ALA A 427 27.80 -1.79 2.80
N ALA A 428 27.09 -2.58 1.99
CA ALA A 428 27.61 -3.79 1.35
C ALA A 428 28.24 -4.79 2.35
N SER A 429 27.65 -4.90 3.54
CA SER A 429 28.19 -5.68 4.66
C SER A 429 27.98 -7.19 4.53
N ALA A 430 27.09 -7.62 3.64
CA ALA A 430 26.77 -9.03 3.47
C ALA A 430 27.85 -9.76 2.65
N GLU A 431 28.32 -10.91 3.14
CA GLU A 431 29.24 -11.79 2.41
C GLU A 431 28.50 -12.69 1.39
N LYS A 432 27.27 -13.08 1.73
CA LYS A 432 26.41 -13.92 0.90
C LYS A 432 25.04 -13.32 0.73
N VAL A 433 24.42 -13.59 -0.41
CA VAL A 433 23.05 -13.24 -0.74
C VAL A 433 22.14 -14.42 -0.43
N ILE A 434 21.08 -14.18 0.34
CA ILE A 434 20.05 -15.19 0.59
C ILE A 434 18.97 -15.11 -0.51
N LEU A 435 18.71 -16.21 -1.17
CA LEU A 435 17.70 -16.35 -2.21
C LEU A 435 16.62 -17.33 -1.71
N ILE A 436 15.36 -16.90 -1.72
CA ILE A 436 14.23 -17.71 -1.24
C ILE A 436 13.18 -17.83 -2.35
N ASP A 437 12.74 -19.05 -2.60
CA ASP A 437 11.58 -19.33 -3.44
C ASP A 437 10.35 -19.64 -2.56
N ALA A 438 9.61 -18.60 -2.20
CA ALA A 438 8.38 -18.72 -1.45
C ALA A 438 7.14 -18.94 -2.35
N SER A 439 7.32 -19.22 -3.64
CA SER A 439 6.23 -19.33 -4.63
C SER A 439 5.19 -20.38 -4.30
N LYS A 440 5.54 -21.38 -3.50
CA LYS A 440 4.67 -22.48 -3.07
C LYS A 440 3.92 -22.21 -1.76
N LEU A 441 4.30 -21.16 -1.01
CA LEU A 441 3.70 -20.82 0.28
C LEU A 441 2.32 -20.18 0.13
N GLY A 442 1.60 -20.12 1.25
CA GLY A 442 0.31 -19.47 1.37
C GLY A 442 -0.89 -20.34 1.02
N GLU A 443 -2.02 -19.93 1.55
CA GLU A 443 -3.32 -20.57 1.36
C GLU A 443 -4.08 -19.94 0.19
N GLU A 444 -4.61 -20.77 -0.72
CA GLU A 444 -5.49 -20.30 -1.80
C GLU A 444 -6.91 -20.05 -1.26
N TYR A 445 -7.48 -18.91 -1.65
CA TYR A 445 -8.87 -18.58 -1.37
C TYR A 445 -9.54 -17.95 -2.60
N LYS A 446 -10.87 -17.95 -2.63
CA LYS A 446 -11.64 -17.31 -3.69
C LYS A 446 -12.16 -15.95 -3.22
N GLU A 447 -11.95 -14.93 -4.01
CA GLU A 447 -12.59 -13.63 -3.84
C GLU A 447 -13.40 -13.32 -5.11
N GLY A 448 -14.72 -13.50 -5.01
CA GLY A 448 -15.59 -13.47 -6.18
C GLY A 448 -15.22 -14.58 -7.17
N LYS A 449 -14.88 -14.21 -8.41
CA LYS A 449 -14.45 -15.15 -9.47
C LYS A 449 -12.95 -15.41 -9.50
N ASN A 450 -12.16 -14.63 -8.74
CA ASN A 450 -10.70 -14.67 -8.79
C ASN A 450 -10.13 -15.59 -7.70
N LYS A 451 -9.15 -16.41 -8.09
CA LYS A 451 -8.31 -17.15 -7.14
C LYS A 451 -7.25 -16.19 -6.59
N LYS A 452 -7.13 -16.11 -5.27
CA LYS A 452 -6.13 -15.34 -4.55
C LYS A 452 -5.37 -16.23 -3.59
N ARG A 453 -4.22 -15.76 -3.13
CA ARG A 453 -3.38 -16.43 -2.15
C ARG A 453 -3.00 -15.48 -1.04
N ARG A 454 -3.02 -15.95 0.21
CA ARG A 454 -2.59 -15.19 1.39
C ARG A 454 -1.51 -15.95 2.13
N LEU A 455 -0.47 -15.25 2.54
CA LEU A 455 0.52 -15.78 3.46
C LEU A 455 -0.05 -15.79 4.88
N LEU A 456 0.06 -16.92 5.55
CA LEU A 456 -0.30 -17.07 6.96
C LEU A 456 0.87 -16.64 7.85
N LYS A 457 0.63 -16.58 9.16
CA LYS A 457 1.66 -16.22 10.13
C LYS A 457 2.87 -17.16 10.05
N ASP A 458 2.61 -18.46 9.95
CA ASP A 458 3.67 -19.48 9.89
C ASP A 458 4.51 -19.36 8.61
N ASP A 459 3.89 -19.00 7.47
CA ASP A 459 4.62 -18.71 6.23
C ASP A 459 5.53 -17.50 6.38
N ILE A 460 5.02 -16.42 7.01
CA ILE A 460 5.80 -15.21 7.28
C ILE A 460 6.97 -15.53 8.20
N ASP A 461 6.73 -16.27 9.28
CA ASP A 461 7.76 -16.65 10.25
C ASP A 461 8.81 -17.55 9.62
N LEU A 462 8.42 -18.51 8.77
CA LEU A 462 9.34 -19.34 7.99
C LEU A 462 10.24 -18.49 7.10
N ILE A 463 9.69 -17.60 6.28
CA ILE A 463 10.45 -16.72 5.40
C ILE A 463 11.43 -15.86 6.22
N VAL A 464 10.96 -15.24 7.29
CA VAL A 464 11.77 -14.31 8.09
C VAL A 464 12.92 -15.05 8.79
N ASN A 465 12.65 -16.21 9.40
CA ASN A 465 13.68 -16.99 10.11
C ASN A 465 14.73 -17.53 9.14
N THR A 466 14.31 -18.11 8.01
CA THR A 466 15.21 -18.60 6.97
C THR A 466 16.11 -17.49 6.43
N PHE A 467 15.53 -16.31 6.16
CA PHE A 467 16.29 -15.16 5.66
C PHE A 467 17.32 -14.66 6.68
N LYS A 468 16.93 -14.48 7.94
CA LYS A 468 17.80 -13.99 9.02
C LYS A 468 18.97 -14.95 9.27
N ASN A 469 18.67 -16.25 9.34
CA ASN A 469 19.66 -17.29 9.61
C ASN A 469 20.51 -17.64 8.39
N LYS A 470 20.15 -17.13 7.20
CA LYS A 470 20.75 -17.50 5.90
C LYS A 470 20.75 -19.03 5.72
N GLU A 471 19.65 -19.65 6.11
CA GLU A 471 19.51 -21.10 6.13
C GLU A 471 19.28 -21.64 4.72
N ALA A 472 20.05 -22.66 4.33
CA ALA A 472 19.81 -23.38 3.09
C ALA A 472 18.82 -24.51 3.35
N ILE A 473 17.66 -24.41 2.71
CA ILE A 473 16.57 -25.39 2.80
C ILE A 473 16.29 -25.90 1.39
N GLU A 474 16.26 -27.20 1.24
CA GLU A 474 16.02 -27.88 -0.05
C GLU A 474 14.75 -27.35 -0.73
N ASP A 475 14.82 -27.04 -2.04
CA ASP A 475 13.75 -26.52 -2.87
C ASP A 475 13.06 -25.22 -2.34
N PHE A 476 13.69 -24.54 -1.36
CA PHE A 476 13.13 -23.34 -0.76
C PHE A 476 14.12 -22.19 -0.69
N SER A 477 15.34 -22.42 -0.19
CA SER A 477 16.31 -21.33 0.03
C SER A 477 17.76 -21.75 -0.16
N VAL A 478 18.59 -20.78 -0.59
CA VAL A 478 20.03 -20.96 -0.75
C VAL A 478 20.76 -19.67 -0.41
N ALA A 479 21.93 -19.79 0.23
CA ALA A 479 22.83 -18.67 0.52
C ALA A 479 24.06 -18.75 -0.40
N VAL A 480 24.15 -17.85 -1.37
CA VAL A 480 25.16 -17.84 -2.43
C VAL A 480 26.10 -16.67 -2.33
N SER A 481 27.34 -16.84 -2.74
CA SER A 481 28.33 -15.76 -2.86
C SER A 481 28.03 -14.89 -4.09
N TYR A 482 28.59 -13.68 -4.11
CA TYR A 482 28.49 -12.80 -5.28
C TYR A 482 29.20 -13.38 -6.52
N ASP A 483 30.21 -14.19 -6.33
CA ASP A 483 30.94 -14.82 -7.43
C ASP A 483 30.10 -15.95 -8.06
N GLU A 484 29.45 -16.80 -7.26
CA GLU A 484 28.48 -17.78 -7.76
C GLU A 484 27.31 -17.10 -8.54
N ILE A 485 26.83 -15.92 -8.06
CA ILE A 485 25.82 -15.16 -8.79
C ILE A 485 26.33 -14.71 -10.16
N LYS A 486 27.57 -14.23 -10.25
CA LYS A 486 28.20 -13.84 -11.53
C LYS A 486 28.37 -15.02 -12.47
N GLU A 487 28.84 -16.17 -11.97
CA GLU A 487 28.95 -17.40 -12.74
C GLU A 487 27.61 -17.91 -13.28
N LYS A 488 26.56 -17.80 -12.51
CA LYS A 488 25.18 -18.09 -12.92
C LYS A 488 24.52 -16.95 -13.71
N GLY A 489 25.34 -16.07 -14.33
CA GLY A 489 24.87 -14.99 -15.18
C GLY A 489 24.07 -13.93 -14.44
N TYR A 490 24.43 -13.60 -13.21
CA TYR A 490 23.77 -12.62 -12.32
C TYR A 490 22.35 -12.98 -11.94
N SER A 491 21.96 -14.23 -11.99
CA SER A 491 20.61 -14.65 -11.58
C SER A 491 20.44 -14.56 -10.08
N LEU A 492 19.32 -13.97 -9.64
CA LEU A 492 18.89 -13.94 -8.24
C LEU A 492 17.70 -14.90 -7.99
N SER A 493 17.46 -15.84 -8.91
CA SER A 493 16.42 -16.86 -8.76
C SER A 493 16.97 -18.06 -7.99
N ALA A 494 16.41 -18.35 -6.80
CA ALA A 494 16.84 -19.48 -5.96
C ALA A 494 16.84 -20.81 -6.71
N GLY A 495 15.84 -21.07 -7.55
CA GLY A 495 15.70 -22.31 -8.30
C GLY A 495 16.84 -22.62 -9.28
N GLN A 496 17.70 -21.64 -9.60
CA GLN A 496 18.90 -21.90 -10.43
C GLN A 496 20.10 -22.45 -9.64
N TYR A 497 19.99 -22.49 -8.32
CA TYR A 497 21.03 -22.95 -7.40
C TYR A 497 20.64 -24.23 -6.66
N PHE A 498 19.42 -24.70 -6.83
CA PHE A 498 18.99 -25.98 -6.28
C PHE A 498 19.60 -27.13 -7.05
N ASP A 499 19.92 -28.22 -6.36
CA ASP A 499 20.39 -29.44 -6.98
C ASP A 499 19.30 -30.05 -7.85
N ILE A 500 19.66 -30.41 -9.06
CA ILE A 500 18.73 -31.13 -9.95
C ILE A 500 18.63 -32.57 -9.43
N LYS A 501 17.55 -32.88 -8.75
CA LYS A 501 17.24 -34.28 -8.47
C LYS A 501 16.82 -34.95 -9.76
N ILE A 502 17.65 -35.89 -10.21
CA ILE A 502 17.25 -36.84 -11.23
C ILE A 502 16.62 -38.02 -10.48
N ASP A 503 15.31 -38.03 -10.39
CA ASP A 503 14.61 -39.22 -9.93
C ASP A 503 14.83 -40.32 -10.99
N TYR A 504 15.79 -41.17 -10.72
CA TYR A 504 15.93 -42.40 -11.52
C TYR A 504 14.69 -43.25 -11.22
N VAL A 505 13.83 -43.36 -12.21
CA VAL A 505 12.72 -44.31 -12.14
C VAL A 505 13.35 -45.70 -12.26
N ASP A 506 13.45 -46.38 -11.14
CA ASP A 506 13.97 -47.75 -11.09
C ASP A 506 12.90 -48.68 -11.68
N ILE A 507 12.95 -48.82 -12.99
CA ILE A 507 12.05 -49.72 -13.76
C ILE A 507 12.90 -50.76 -14.46
N THR A 508 12.32 -51.96 -14.54
CA THR A 508 12.96 -53.03 -15.32
C THR A 508 12.93 -52.70 -16.81
N GLU A 509 13.85 -53.27 -17.58
CA GLU A 509 13.91 -53.12 -19.04
C GLU A 509 12.54 -53.52 -19.69
N GLU A 510 11.93 -54.57 -19.18
CA GLU A 510 10.61 -55.04 -19.65
C GLU A 510 9.52 -53.98 -19.37
N GLU A 511 9.50 -53.38 -18.17
CA GLU A 511 8.53 -52.34 -17.81
C GLU A 511 8.77 -51.05 -18.61
N PHE A 512 10.03 -50.68 -18.86
CA PHE A 512 10.35 -49.54 -19.72
C PHE A 512 9.83 -49.78 -21.15
N ASN A 513 10.13 -50.93 -21.71
CA ASN A 513 9.70 -51.27 -23.06
C ASN A 513 8.18 -51.31 -23.19
N ASN A 514 7.47 -51.83 -22.18
CA ASN A 514 6.01 -51.85 -22.14
C ASN A 514 5.42 -50.44 -22.06
N ARG A 515 5.96 -49.55 -21.22
CA ARG A 515 5.55 -48.14 -21.12
C ARG A 515 5.80 -47.43 -22.44
N MET A 516 6.97 -47.62 -23.06
CA MET A 516 7.31 -47.02 -24.34
C MET A 516 6.40 -47.49 -25.47
N ALA A 517 6.06 -48.78 -25.50
CA ALA A 517 5.08 -49.32 -26.46
C ALA A 517 3.70 -48.68 -26.28
N ASN A 518 3.22 -48.55 -25.04
CA ASN A 518 1.95 -47.90 -24.72
C ASN A 518 1.95 -46.41 -25.11
N TYR A 519 3.01 -45.66 -24.82
CA TYR A 519 3.14 -44.25 -25.22
C TYR A 519 3.14 -44.10 -26.75
N LYS A 520 3.86 -44.97 -27.47
CA LYS A 520 3.86 -44.99 -28.94
C LYS A 520 2.47 -45.24 -29.50
N ALA A 521 1.77 -46.24 -28.95
CA ALA A 521 0.42 -46.57 -29.37
C ALA A 521 -0.56 -45.41 -29.12
N GLU A 522 -0.48 -44.77 -27.95
CA GLU A 522 -1.34 -43.63 -27.59
C GLU A 522 -1.03 -42.41 -28.47
N LEU A 523 0.22 -42.07 -28.71
CA LEU A 523 0.62 -41.02 -29.64
C LEU A 523 0.12 -41.27 -31.06
N SER A 524 0.26 -42.52 -31.54
CA SER A 524 -0.24 -42.91 -32.87
C SER A 524 -1.75 -42.72 -32.98
N ARG A 525 -2.50 -43.09 -31.92
CA ARG A 525 -3.94 -42.88 -31.85
C ARG A 525 -4.30 -41.38 -31.87
N GLN A 526 -3.57 -40.55 -31.09
CA GLN A 526 -3.80 -39.11 -31.03
C GLN A 526 -3.49 -38.44 -32.37
N PHE A 527 -2.43 -38.84 -33.07
CA PHE A 527 -2.13 -38.35 -34.42
C PHE A 527 -3.19 -38.72 -35.44
N ALA A 528 -3.68 -39.97 -35.39
CA ALA A 528 -4.76 -40.40 -36.28
C ALA A 528 -6.05 -39.59 -36.04
N GLU A 529 -6.40 -39.31 -34.78
CA GLU A 529 -7.55 -38.49 -34.41
C GLU A 529 -7.35 -37.03 -34.83
N SER A 530 -6.13 -36.49 -34.70
CA SER A 530 -5.78 -35.12 -35.18
C SER A 530 -6.01 -35.02 -36.69
N HIS A 531 -5.49 -35.97 -37.46
CA HIS A 531 -5.71 -36.00 -38.91
C HIS A 531 -7.19 -36.11 -39.29
N ARG A 532 -7.96 -36.95 -38.60
CA ARG A 532 -9.40 -37.03 -38.82
C ARG A 532 -10.12 -35.71 -38.58
N LEU A 533 -9.75 -35.00 -37.48
CA LEU A 533 -10.32 -33.72 -37.16
C LEU A 533 -9.90 -32.62 -38.15
N GLU A 534 -8.67 -32.65 -38.63
CA GLU A 534 -8.18 -31.73 -39.69
C GLU A 534 -9.00 -31.90 -40.97
N GLU A 535 -9.23 -33.14 -41.43
CA GLU A 535 -10.07 -33.44 -42.60
C GLU A 535 -11.51 -32.96 -42.40
N GLU A 536 -12.07 -33.17 -41.20
CA GLU A 536 -13.43 -32.74 -40.88
C GLU A 536 -13.57 -31.24 -40.87
N ILE A 537 -12.59 -30.51 -40.30
CA ILE A 537 -12.54 -29.04 -40.31
C ILE A 537 -12.44 -28.53 -41.77
N MET A 538 -11.56 -29.11 -42.59
CA MET A 538 -11.43 -28.70 -43.97
C MET A 538 -12.72 -28.93 -44.75
N LYS A 539 -13.37 -30.06 -44.55
CA LYS A 539 -14.67 -30.35 -45.15
C LYS A 539 -15.77 -29.37 -44.74
N GLN A 540 -15.77 -28.95 -43.48
CA GLN A 540 -16.73 -27.97 -42.98
C GLN A 540 -16.43 -26.57 -43.57
N LEU A 541 -15.16 -26.21 -43.70
CA LEU A 541 -14.74 -24.92 -44.33
C LEU A 541 -15.13 -24.90 -45.81
N ASP A 542 -14.92 -25.98 -46.54
CA ASP A 542 -15.30 -26.11 -47.97
C ASP A 542 -16.82 -26.04 -48.18
N ALA A 543 -17.60 -26.42 -47.16
CA ALA A 543 -19.06 -26.35 -47.18
C ALA A 543 -19.63 -24.95 -46.89
N LEU A 544 -18.79 -24.01 -46.43
CA LEU A 544 -19.21 -22.64 -46.13
C LEU A 544 -19.36 -21.82 -47.42
N HIS A 545 -20.62 -21.54 -47.79
CA HIS A 545 -20.93 -20.64 -48.91
C HIS A 545 -21.45 -19.31 -48.40
N PHE A 546 -20.85 -18.23 -48.87
CA PHE A 546 -21.33 -16.88 -48.58
C PHE A 546 -22.47 -16.51 -49.54
N ASN A 547 -23.72 -16.65 -49.08
CA ASN A 547 -24.89 -16.21 -49.82
C ASN A 547 -25.15 -14.73 -49.62
N VAL A 548 -24.78 -13.92 -50.64
CA VAL A 548 -25.21 -12.52 -50.70
C VAL A 548 -26.62 -12.47 -51.29
N ASN A 549 -27.64 -12.35 -50.46
CA ASN A 549 -28.95 -11.95 -50.93
C ASN A 549 -28.87 -10.47 -51.39
N VAL A 550 -28.66 -10.26 -52.67
CA VAL A 550 -28.89 -8.96 -53.33
C VAL A 550 -30.40 -8.80 -53.38
N GLY A 551 -30.97 -8.13 -52.39
CA GLY A 551 -32.36 -7.69 -52.44
C GLY A 551 -32.49 -6.66 -53.56
N ASN A 552 -33.13 -7.01 -54.64
CA ASN A 552 -33.67 -6.04 -55.60
C ASN A 552 -34.80 -5.31 -54.89
N ASN A 553 -34.57 -4.05 -54.58
CA ASN A 553 -35.67 -3.11 -54.36
C ASN A 553 -36.01 -2.48 -55.70
N GLU A 554 -37.18 -2.82 -56.23
CA GLU A 554 -37.97 -1.93 -57.10
C GLU A 554 -38.67 -0.86 -56.24
#